data_e4d9f634ba516fd0ff28e472e64bfcd8
#
_entry.id   e4d9f634ba516fd0ff28e472e64bfcd8
#
_cell.length_a   1.000
_cell.length_b   1.000
_cell.length_c   1.000
_cell.angle_alpha   90.00
_cell.angle_beta   90.00
_cell.angle_gamma   90.00
#
_symmetry.space_group_name_H-M   'P 1'
#
loop_
_entity.id
_entity.type
_entity.pdbx_description
1 polymer ?
#
loop_
_entity_poly.entity_id
_entity_poly.type
_entity_poly.pdbx_seq_one_letter_code
_entity_poly.pdbx_strand_id
1 'polypeptide(L)'
;MIRRAFGKTGLMVSALGLGCNNFGRRLDLEKTRNVIDSAIEAGINFFDTADVYGDRGGSETLLGATLGTRRNDVILATKFGLPMDDEGRLAGGSRRYVLSAVEASLKRLKTEWIDIYYLHRPDPATPIDETLDALDELARQGKVRFAGCSNLPGPQLADAMEVARTKRRRSQRRRTNTIC
;
A
#
# COMPACT_ATOMS: atom_id res chain seq x y z
N MET A 1 -16.53 17.32 -0.77
CA MET A 1 -16.08 16.19 0.10
C MET A 1 -15.28 16.74 1.27
N ILE A 2 -15.56 16.29 2.51
CA ILE A 2 -14.77 16.63 3.70
C ILE A 2 -13.40 15.93 3.61
N ARG A 3 -12.32 16.65 3.92
CA ARG A 3 -10.98 16.10 4.00
C ARG A 3 -10.47 16.08 5.44
N ARG A 4 -9.67 15.09 5.79
CA ARG A 4 -9.09 14.90 7.13
C ARG A 4 -7.60 14.58 7.02
N ALA A 5 -6.84 14.98 8.02
CA ALA A 5 -5.46 14.58 8.14
C ALA A 5 -5.38 13.05 8.37
N PHE A 6 -4.53 12.37 7.61
CA PHE A 6 -4.25 10.95 7.78
C PHE A 6 -3.17 10.77 8.86
N GLY A 7 -3.62 10.71 10.10
CA GLY A 7 -2.72 10.66 11.25
C GLY A 7 -1.77 11.86 11.29
N LYS A 8 -0.48 11.59 11.47
CA LYS A 8 0.61 12.58 11.50
C LYS A 8 1.46 12.61 10.21
N THR A 9 0.90 12.11 9.10
CA THR A 9 1.63 11.96 7.83
C THR A 9 1.75 13.26 7.04
N GLY A 10 0.87 14.24 7.31
CA GLY A 10 0.70 15.41 6.46
C GLY A 10 -0.20 15.16 5.24
N LEU A 11 -0.63 13.93 4.98
CA LEU A 11 -1.58 13.64 3.92
C LEU A 11 -2.98 14.10 4.31
N MET A 12 -3.67 14.74 3.36
CA MET A 12 -5.07 15.15 3.50
C MET A 12 -5.95 14.23 2.64
N VAL A 13 -6.66 13.30 3.29
CA VAL A 13 -7.52 12.31 2.63
C VAL A 13 -8.99 12.72 2.71
N SER A 14 -9.78 12.33 1.72
CA SER A 14 -11.24 12.39 1.81
C SER A 14 -11.77 11.53 2.95
N ALA A 15 -12.84 11.96 3.60
CA ALA A 15 -13.46 11.22 4.70
C ALA A 15 -13.99 9.85 4.27
N LEU A 16 -14.28 9.69 2.97
CA LEU A 16 -14.60 8.41 2.33
C LEU A 16 -13.43 8.00 1.46
N GLY A 17 -13.05 6.71 1.50
CA GLY A 17 -12.08 6.09 0.61
C GLY A 17 -12.75 5.17 -0.40
N LEU A 18 -12.13 4.96 -1.54
CA LEU A 18 -12.55 4.00 -2.54
C LEU A 18 -11.80 2.68 -2.35
N GLY A 19 -12.53 1.63 -1.91
CA GLY A 19 -12.01 0.27 -1.88
C GLY A 19 -12.05 -0.38 -3.26
N CYS A 20 -10.90 -0.84 -3.76
CA CYS A 20 -10.73 -1.28 -5.14
C CYS A 20 -10.75 -2.82 -5.29
N ASN A 21 -11.21 -3.57 -4.30
CA ASN A 21 -11.19 -5.04 -4.29
C ASN A 21 -12.06 -5.72 -5.36
N ASN A 22 -12.97 -4.98 -5.97
CA ASN A 22 -13.82 -5.49 -7.06
C ASN A 22 -13.26 -5.22 -8.46
N PHE A 23 -12.24 -4.39 -8.60
CA PHE A 23 -11.60 -4.11 -9.87
C PHE A 23 -10.82 -5.32 -10.37
N GLY A 24 -11.01 -5.67 -11.64
CA GLY A 24 -10.40 -6.86 -12.26
C GLY A 24 -11.02 -8.19 -11.82
N ARG A 25 -12.07 -8.17 -11.00
CA ARG A 25 -12.83 -9.36 -10.60
C ARG A 25 -14.30 -9.27 -11.02
N ARG A 26 -15.02 -8.25 -10.51
CA ARG A 26 -16.44 -7.98 -10.82
C ARG A 26 -16.61 -6.85 -11.81
N LEU A 27 -15.63 -5.95 -11.86
CA LEU A 27 -15.62 -4.80 -12.73
C LEU A 27 -14.49 -4.94 -13.74
N ASP A 28 -14.85 -4.82 -15.01
CA ASP A 28 -13.94 -4.70 -16.15
C ASP A 28 -13.33 -3.28 -16.23
N LEU A 29 -12.56 -3.01 -17.25
CA LEU A 29 -11.88 -1.73 -17.42
C LEU A 29 -12.87 -0.56 -17.56
N GLU A 30 -13.95 -0.72 -18.32
CA GLU A 30 -14.93 0.34 -18.56
C GLU A 30 -15.68 0.69 -17.28
N LYS A 31 -16.22 -0.31 -16.60
CA LYS A 31 -16.91 -0.12 -15.29
C LYS A 31 -15.99 0.45 -14.23
N THR A 32 -14.73 -0.03 -14.19
CA THR A 32 -13.72 0.51 -13.28
C THR A 32 -13.46 1.99 -13.54
N ARG A 33 -13.34 2.39 -14.81
CA ARG A 33 -13.18 3.79 -15.21
C ARG A 33 -14.34 4.64 -14.70
N ASN A 34 -15.58 4.22 -14.96
CA ASN A 34 -16.77 4.94 -14.54
C ASN A 34 -16.84 5.14 -13.02
N VAL A 35 -16.46 4.11 -12.25
CA VAL A 35 -16.39 4.21 -10.77
C VAL A 35 -15.30 5.18 -10.33
N ILE A 36 -14.10 5.13 -10.92
CA ILE A 36 -13.00 6.04 -10.59
C ILE A 36 -13.36 7.49 -10.94
N ASP A 37 -13.94 7.71 -12.13
CA ASP A 37 -14.36 9.04 -12.57
C ASP A 37 -15.38 9.63 -11.61
N SER A 38 -16.43 8.88 -11.30
CA SER A 38 -17.45 9.30 -10.31
C SER A 38 -16.88 9.56 -8.92
N ALA A 39 -15.91 8.73 -8.48
CA ALA A 39 -15.27 8.92 -7.17
C ALA A 39 -14.45 10.21 -7.13
N ILE A 40 -13.67 10.51 -8.17
CA ILE A 40 -12.88 11.73 -8.27
C ILE A 40 -13.78 12.95 -8.37
N GLU A 41 -14.83 12.91 -9.17
CA GLU A 41 -15.84 13.97 -9.28
C GLU A 41 -16.54 14.26 -7.94
N ALA A 42 -16.81 13.22 -7.15
CA ALA A 42 -17.33 13.36 -5.79
C ALA A 42 -16.29 13.90 -4.79
N GLY A 43 -15.03 14.08 -5.20
CA GLY A 43 -13.94 14.60 -4.39
C GLY A 43 -13.26 13.53 -3.52
N ILE A 44 -13.45 12.24 -3.81
CA ILE A 44 -12.70 11.13 -3.18
C ILE A 44 -11.28 11.13 -3.75
N ASN A 45 -10.28 11.17 -2.87
CA ASN A 45 -8.88 11.15 -3.24
C ASN A 45 -8.08 10.02 -2.57
N PHE A 46 -8.71 9.16 -1.78
CA PHE A 46 -8.05 8.04 -1.12
C PHE A 46 -8.51 6.73 -1.75
N PHE A 47 -7.60 6.00 -2.39
CA PHE A 47 -7.85 4.76 -3.10
C PHE A 47 -7.06 3.63 -2.45
N ASP A 48 -7.76 2.58 -2.04
CA ASP A 48 -7.19 1.42 -1.34
C ASP A 48 -7.33 0.16 -2.19
N THR A 49 -6.20 -0.38 -2.63
CA THR A 49 -6.08 -1.64 -3.37
C THR A 49 -5.16 -2.63 -2.65
N ALA A 50 -4.81 -3.71 -3.31
CA ALA A 50 -3.79 -4.67 -2.91
C ALA A 50 -3.28 -5.44 -4.14
N ASP A 51 -2.07 -5.98 -4.04
CA ASP A 51 -1.46 -6.81 -5.07
C ASP A 51 -2.32 -8.03 -5.43
N VAL A 52 -2.95 -8.65 -4.43
CA VAL A 52 -3.79 -9.85 -4.60
C VAL A 52 -5.18 -9.56 -5.19
N TYR A 53 -5.64 -8.30 -5.19
CA TYR A 53 -6.99 -7.99 -5.65
C TYR A 53 -7.12 -8.09 -7.18
N GLY A 54 -8.30 -8.55 -7.64
CA GLY A 54 -8.57 -8.71 -9.07
C GLY A 54 -7.77 -9.85 -9.69
N ASP A 55 -7.71 -10.97 -8.99
CA ASP A 55 -6.98 -12.15 -9.42
C ASP A 55 -5.47 -11.90 -9.59
N ARG A 56 -4.83 -11.52 -8.47
CA ARG A 56 -3.37 -11.34 -8.37
C ARG A 56 -2.83 -10.24 -9.30
N GLY A 57 -3.36 -9.02 -9.10
CA GLY A 57 -2.83 -7.82 -9.75
C GLY A 57 -3.80 -7.10 -10.68
N GLY A 58 -4.96 -7.66 -10.95
CA GLY A 58 -5.96 -7.05 -11.85
C GLY A 58 -6.43 -5.69 -11.35
N SER A 59 -6.65 -5.53 -10.04
CA SER A 59 -7.07 -4.25 -9.48
C SER A 59 -6.02 -3.15 -9.68
N GLU A 60 -4.75 -3.43 -9.38
CA GLU A 60 -3.66 -2.48 -9.62
C GLU A 60 -3.48 -2.17 -11.10
N THR A 61 -3.61 -3.19 -11.97
CA THR A 61 -3.51 -3.03 -13.42
C THR A 61 -4.59 -2.10 -13.96
N LEU A 62 -5.85 -2.27 -13.52
CA LEU A 62 -6.95 -1.41 -13.94
C LEU A 62 -6.83 0.01 -13.38
N LEU A 63 -6.36 0.17 -12.13
CA LEU A 63 -6.04 1.48 -11.56
C LEU A 63 -4.96 2.19 -12.38
N GLY A 64 -3.87 1.52 -12.69
CA GLY A 64 -2.78 2.07 -13.49
C GLY A 64 -3.19 2.44 -14.92
N ALA A 65 -4.11 1.67 -15.53
CA ALA A 65 -4.66 1.96 -16.86
C ALA A 65 -5.66 3.13 -16.84
N THR A 66 -6.27 3.43 -15.70
CA THR A 66 -7.38 4.40 -15.61
C THR A 66 -6.95 5.75 -15.05
N LEU A 67 -6.06 5.76 -14.06
CA LEU A 67 -5.64 7.01 -13.40
C LEU A 67 -4.90 7.96 -14.34
N GLY A 68 -3.91 7.47 -15.09
CA GLY A 68 -3.10 8.30 -15.97
C GLY A 68 -2.51 9.51 -15.23
N THR A 69 -2.70 10.71 -15.76
CA THR A 69 -2.22 11.97 -15.17
C THR A 69 -2.86 12.29 -13.81
N ARG A 70 -4.07 11.76 -13.55
CA ARG A 70 -4.78 11.93 -12.27
C ARG A 70 -4.12 11.18 -11.10
N ARG A 71 -3.09 10.36 -11.37
CA ARG A 71 -2.29 9.72 -10.32
C ARG A 71 -1.79 10.72 -9.28
N ASN A 72 -1.49 11.95 -9.69
CA ASN A 72 -1.00 12.99 -8.79
C ASN A 72 -2.09 13.60 -7.89
N ASP A 73 -3.36 13.42 -8.24
CA ASP A 73 -4.50 13.98 -7.51
C ASP A 73 -5.03 13.04 -6.43
N VAL A 74 -4.55 11.79 -6.40
CA VAL A 74 -5.01 10.76 -5.49
C VAL A 74 -3.91 10.28 -4.55
N ILE A 75 -4.33 9.84 -3.37
CA ILE A 75 -3.50 9.13 -2.40
C ILE A 75 -3.78 7.64 -2.60
N LEU A 76 -2.76 6.92 -3.05
CA LEU A 76 -2.88 5.52 -3.44
C LEU A 76 -2.25 4.63 -2.38
N ALA A 77 -3.09 3.78 -1.79
CA ALA A 77 -2.66 2.72 -0.89
C ALA A 77 -2.73 1.37 -1.60
N THR A 78 -1.70 0.55 -1.46
CA THR A 78 -1.72 -0.86 -1.84
C THR A 78 -1.05 -1.73 -0.80
N LYS A 79 -1.17 -3.04 -0.92
CA LYS A 79 -0.76 -4.00 0.10
C LYS A 79 0.02 -5.15 -0.54
N PHE A 80 0.86 -5.81 0.26
CA PHE A 80 1.63 -7.01 -0.08
C PHE A 80 1.52 -8.05 1.02
N GLY A 81 1.97 -9.27 0.74
CA GLY A 81 2.15 -10.31 1.75
C GLY A 81 1.16 -11.46 1.66
N LEU A 82 0.04 -11.32 0.96
CA LEU A 82 -0.81 -12.45 0.60
C LEU A 82 -0.23 -13.20 -0.60
N PRO A 83 -0.54 -14.53 -0.76
CA PRO A 83 0.00 -15.32 -1.87
C PRO A 83 -0.38 -14.77 -3.24
N MET A 84 0.65 -14.57 -4.08
CA MET A 84 0.52 -14.13 -5.47
C MET A 84 0.77 -15.28 -6.46
N ASP A 85 1.04 -16.49 -5.95
CA ASP A 85 1.13 -17.74 -6.70
C ASP A 85 0.39 -18.86 -5.95
N ASP A 86 0.16 -20.00 -6.63
CA ASP A 86 -0.57 -21.13 -6.04
C ASP A 86 0.29 -21.89 -5.02
N GLU A 87 1.60 -21.83 -5.17
CA GLU A 87 2.55 -22.49 -4.28
C GLU A 87 2.87 -21.67 -3.02
N GLY A 88 2.40 -20.43 -2.94
CA GLY A 88 2.65 -19.54 -1.80
C GLY A 88 4.11 -19.08 -1.66
N ARG A 89 4.92 -19.19 -2.72
CA ARG A 89 6.33 -18.75 -2.74
C ARG A 89 6.46 -17.23 -2.87
N LEU A 90 5.47 -16.61 -3.52
CA LEU A 90 5.38 -15.17 -3.68
C LEU A 90 4.44 -14.59 -2.62
N ALA A 91 4.87 -14.60 -1.36
CA ALA A 91 4.09 -14.17 -0.21
C ALA A 91 4.97 -13.70 0.95
N GLY A 92 4.34 -13.18 1.99
CA GLY A 92 4.96 -12.88 3.28
C GLY A 92 5.61 -11.52 3.37
N GLY A 93 6.43 -11.37 4.44
CA GLY A 93 7.08 -10.11 4.81
C GLY A 93 8.58 -10.10 4.61
N SER A 94 9.18 -11.16 4.04
CA SER A 94 10.63 -11.23 3.87
C SER A 94 11.14 -10.08 3.00
N ARG A 95 12.32 -9.56 3.34
CA ARG A 95 12.93 -8.45 2.60
C ARG A 95 12.99 -8.74 1.09
N ARG A 96 13.38 -9.97 0.72
CA ARG A 96 13.45 -10.38 -0.69
C ARG A 96 12.10 -10.24 -1.39
N TYR A 97 11.03 -10.71 -0.74
CA TYR A 97 9.69 -10.64 -1.32
C TYR A 97 9.17 -9.20 -1.36
N VAL A 98 9.29 -8.44 -0.27
CA VAL A 98 8.81 -7.05 -0.19
C VAL A 98 9.39 -6.19 -1.31
N LEU A 99 10.72 -6.31 -1.56
CA LEU A 99 11.38 -5.57 -2.63
C LEU A 99 10.91 -5.98 -4.03
N SER A 100 10.65 -7.27 -4.26
CA SER A 100 10.12 -7.73 -5.56
C SER A 100 8.64 -7.37 -5.74
N ALA A 101 7.85 -7.45 -4.68
CA ALA A 101 6.43 -7.15 -4.70
C ALA A 101 6.15 -5.68 -5.02
N VAL A 102 6.92 -4.74 -4.44
CA VAL A 102 6.76 -3.31 -4.72
C VAL A 102 7.05 -2.99 -6.19
N GLU A 103 8.10 -3.57 -6.78
CA GLU A 103 8.40 -3.36 -8.20
C GLU A 103 7.26 -3.84 -9.11
N ALA A 104 6.70 -5.01 -8.80
CA ALA A 104 5.56 -5.55 -9.51
C ALA A 104 4.31 -4.65 -9.36
N SER A 105 4.04 -4.12 -8.16
CA SER A 105 2.94 -3.20 -7.91
C SER A 105 3.14 -1.86 -8.64
N LEU A 106 4.32 -1.26 -8.58
CA LEU A 106 4.64 -0.02 -9.30
C LEU A 106 4.43 -0.17 -10.82
N LYS A 107 4.87 -1.31 -11.37
CA LYS A 107 4.66 -1.63 -12.80
C LYS A 107 3.18 -1.74 -13.16
N ARG A 108 2.36 -2.46 -12.35
CA ARG A 108 0.92 -2.61 -12.61
C ARG A 108 0.19 -1.27 -12.47
N LEU A 109 0.53 -0.50 -11.43
CA LEU A 109 -0.04 0.82 -11.15
C LEU A 109 0.45 1.92 -12.10
N LYS A 110 1.47 1.66 -12.93
CA LYS A 110 2.09 2.63 -13.84
C LYS A 110 2.50 3.93 -13.15
N THR A 111 3.15 3.80 -11.99
CA THR A 111 3.60 4.91 -11.16
C THR A 111 4.98 4.62 -10.59
N GLU A 112 5.71 5.68 -10.25
CA GLU A 112 7.04 5.56 -9.64
C GLU A 112 7.00 5.49 -8.11
N TRP A 113 5.84 5.77 -7.49
CA TRP A 113 5.68 5.73 -6.04
C TRP A 113 4.29 5.25 -5.60
N ILE A 114 4.25 4.69 -4.40
CA ILE A 114 3.05 4.33 -3.64
C ILE A 114 2.97 5.27 -2.43
N ASP A 115 1.79 5.86 -2.18
CA ASP A 115 1.66 6.76 -1.04
C ASP A 115 1.64 6.00 0.29
N ILE A 116 0.92 4.86 0.36
CA ILE A 116 0.88 4.02 1.55
C ILE A 116 1.01 2.55 1.14
N TYR A 117 2.01 1.87 1.69
CA TYR A 117 2.27 0.46 1.41
C TYR A 117 2.08 -0.38 2.66
N TYR A 118 1.12 -1.31 2.65
CA TYR A 118 0.72 -2.09 3.81
C TYR A 118 1.22 -3.53 3.76
N LEU A 119 1.74 -4.03 4.89
CA LEU A 119 1.71 -5.47 5.13
C LEU A 119 0.25 -5.91 5.32
N HIS A 120 -0.25 -6.74 4.42
CA HIS A 120 -1.68 -7.09 4.34
C HIS A 120 -2.15 -7.95 5.52
N ARG A 121 -1.27 -8.84 6.00
CA ARG A 121 -1.46 -9.71 7.18
C ARG A 121 -0.12 -9.98 7.86
N PRO A 122 -0.14 -10.37 9.14
CA PRO A 122 1.05 -10.88 9.79
C PRO A 122 1.68 -12.02 9.01
N ASP A 123 3.00 -12.05 8.96
CA ASP A 123 3.78 -13.17 8.45
C ASP A 123 4.55 -13.79 9.62
N PRO A 124 4.12 -14.95 10.14
CA PRO A 124 4.80 -15.59 11.27
C PRO A 124 6.16 -16.19 10.91
N ALA A 125 6.46 -16.33 9.61
CA ALA A 125 7.73 -16.88 9.14
C ALA A 125 8.83 -15.82 9.04
N THR A 126 8.48 -14.53 9.05
CA THR A 126 9.43 -13.43 8.93
C THR A 126 9.40 -12.56 10.18
N PRO A 127 10.54 -12.32 10.84
CA PRO A 127 10.64 -11.34 11.93
C PRO A 127 10.20 -9.96 11.44
N ILE A 128 9.39 -9.28 12.24
CA ILE A 128 8.80 -7.98 11.84
C ILE A 128 9.86 -6.90 11.58
N ASP A 129 11.01 -6.99 12.22
CA ASP A 129 12.12 -6.06 12.00
C ASP A 129 12.73 -6.18 10.61
N GLU A 130 12.77 -7.37 9.99
CA GLU A 130 13.18 -7.57 8.60
C GLU A 130 12.21 -6.89 7.64
N THR A 131 10.91 -7.07 7.85
CA THR A 131 9.87 -6.41 7.03
C THR A 131 9.98 -4.88 7.14
N LEU A 132 10.17 -4.36 8.36
CA LEU A 132 10.32 -2.92 8.59
C LEU A 132 11.59 -2.36 7.95
N ASP A 133 12.70 -3.10 7.95
CA ASP A 133 13.92 -2.68 7.26
C ASP A 133 13.74 -2.59 5.75
N ALA A 134 13.01 -3.54 5.16
CA ALA A 134 12.67 -3.50 3.74
C ALA A 134 11.80 -2.28 3.39
N LEU A 135 10.78 -1.99 4.21
CA LEU A 135 9.92 -0.83 4.03
C LEU A 135 10.68 0.49 4.19
N ASP A 136 11.60 0.58 5.16
CA ASP A 136 12.49 1.73 5.33
C ASP A 136 13.41 1.95 4.13
N GLU A 137 13.90 0.87 3.52
CA GLU A 137 14.70 0.94 2.30
C GLU A 137 13.88 1.50 1.14
N LEU A 138 12.65 1.02 0.95
CA LEU A 138 11.74 1.52 -0.09
C LEU A 138 11.38 2.99 0.11
N ALA A 139 11.21 3.43 1.37
CA ALA A 139 10.98 4.82 1.70
C ALA A 139 12.19 5.69 1.35
N ARG A 140 13.41 5.22 1.61
CA ARG A 140 14.65 5.93 1.23
C ARG A 140 14.85 6.01 -0.28
N GLN A 141 14.38 5.00 -1.02
CA GLN A 141 14.41 4.99 -2.49
C GLN A 141 13.30 5.89 -3.10
N GLY A 142 12.38 6.42 -2.29
CA GLY A 142 11.25 7.22 -2.76
C GLY A 142 10.11 6.41 -3.39
N LYS A 143 10.19 5.08 -3.37
CA LYS A 143 9.17 4.18 -3.94
C LYS A 143 7.93 4.07 -3.07
N VAL A 144 8.08 4.29 -1.77
CA VAL A 144 6.98 4.26 -0.78
C VAL A 144 7.09 5.51 0.08
N ARG A 145 5.99 6.24 0.26
CA ARG A 145 5.98 7.43 1.14
C ARG A 145 5.74 7.05 2.60
N PHE A 146 4.81 6.15 2.84
CA PHE A 146 4.44 5.68 4.17
C PHE A 146 4.23 4.17 4.18
N ALA A 147 4.73 3.53 5.23
CA ALA A 147 4.51 2.12 5.49
C ALA A 147 3.43 1.94 6.55
N GLY A 148 2.64 0.89 6.42
CA GLY A 148 1.60 0.54 7.37
C GLY A 148 1.38 -0.97 7.49
N CYS A 149 0.40 -1.34 8.29
CA CYS A 149 -0.02 -2.72 8.44
C CYS A 149 -1.55 -2.84 8.46
N SER A 150 -2.03 -4.01 8.11
CA SER A 150 -3.44 -4.37 8.11
C SER A 150 -3.62 -5.73 8.77
N ASN A 151 -4.74 -5.91 9.48
CA ASN A 151 -5.09 -7.19 10.11
C ASN A 151 -4.06 -7.70 11.15
N LEU A 152 -3.23 -6.85 11.72
CA LEU A 152 -2.36 -7.22 12.83
C LEU A 152 -3.16 -7.23 14.14
N PRO A 153 -3.14 -8.34 14.91
CA PRO A 153 -3.65 -8.37 16.28
C PRO A 153 -2.95 -7.33 17.16
N GLY A 154 -3.68 -6.81 18.16
CA GLY A 154 -3.18 -5.75 19.05
C GLY A 154 -1.78 -5.98 19.61
N PRO A 155 -1.44 -7.17 20.17
CA PRO A 155 -0.08 -7.45 20.64
C PRO A 155 0.98 -7.34 19.55
N GLN A 156 0.73 -7.92 18.37
CA GLN A 156 1.67 -7.84 17.24
C GLN A 156 1.83 -6.41 16.71
N LEU A 157 0.75 -5.62 16.73
CA LEU A 157 0.82 -4.21 16.39
C LEU A 157 1.70 -3.44 17.39
N ALA A 158 1.55 -3.71 18.69
CA ALA A 158 2.37 -3.08 19.73
C ALA A 158 3.86 -3.43 19.55
N ASP A 159 4.18 -4.69 19.28
CA ASP A 159 5.54 -5.14 19.01
C ASP A 159 6.13 -4.45 17.76
N ALA A 160 5.37 -4.41 16.65
CA ALA A 160 5.79 -3.73 15.44
C ALA A 160 6.06 -2.23 15.68
N MET A 161 5.21 -1.57 16.46
CA MET A 161 5.38 -0.15 16.82
C MET A 161 6.63 0.06 17.69
N GLU A 162 6.91 -0.82 18.65
CA GLU A 162 8.10 -0.70 19.49
C GLU A 162 9.39 -0.91 18.70
N VAL A 163 9.42 -1.91 17.81
CA VAL A 163 10.53 -2.12 16.88
C VAL A 163 10.73 -0.87 15.99
N ALA A 164 9.66 -0.34 15.40
CA ALA A 164 9.72 0.86 14.58
C ALA A 164 10.25 2.09 15.35
N ARG A 165 9.81 2.29 16.61
CA ARG A 165 10.30 3.36 17.48
C ARG A 165 11.79 3.23 17.77
N THR A 166 12.24 2.01 18.10
CA THR A 166 13.65 1.72 18.41
C THR A 166 14.54 1.97 17.19
N LYS A 167 14.11 1.52 16.00
CA LYS A 167 14.79 1.78 14.73
C LYS A 167 14.86 3.28 14.43
N ARG A 168 13.76 4.00 14.60
CA ARG A 168 13.69 5.45 14.39
C ARG A 168 14.64 6.23 15.31
N ARG A 169 14.75 5.83 16.59
CA ARG A 169 15.72 6.42 17.54
C ARG A 169 17.17 6.16 17.11
N ARG A 170 17.49 4.97 16.58
CA ARG A 170 18.82 4.64 16.04
C ARG A 170 19.12 5.35 14.71
N SER A 171 18.09 5.62 13.91
CA SER A 171 18.20 6.25 12.60
C SER A 171 17.93 7.76 12.61
N GLN A 172 17.91 8.44 13.76
CA GLN A 172 17.64 9.89 13.88
C GLN A 172 18.49 10.80 12.97
N ARG A 173 19.42 10.24 12.24
CA ARG A 173 20.15 10.91 11.15
C ARG A 173 19.52 10.71 9.75
N ARG A 174 18.44 9.90 9.60
CA ARG A 174 17.79 9.62 8.30
C ARG A 174 16.27 9.50 8.51
N ARG A 175 15.51 10.42 7.93
CA ARG A 175 14.05 10.49 8.05
C ARG A 175 13.38 9.29 7.37
N THR A 176 12.68 8.46 8.12
CA THR A 176 11.71 7.47 7.63
C THR A 176 10.38 7.65 8.35
N ASN A 177 9.30 7.61 7.60
CA ASN A 177 7.95 7.82 8.11
C ASN A 177 7.22 6.47 8.11
N THR A 178 7.15 5.80 9.26
CA THR A 178 6.37 4.55 9.45
C THR A 178 5.03 4.87 10.09
N ILE A 179 3.95 4.31 9.52
CA ILE A 179 2.59 4.38 10.06
C ILE A 179 2.11 2.94 10.29
N CYS A 180 1.72 2.63 11.51
CA CYS A 180 0.92 1.45 11.87
C CYS A 180 -0.39 1.87 12.48
#